data_416a16a421cdab27c6b5734e1f342d9f
#
_entry.id   416a16a421cdab27c6b5734e1f342d9f
#
_cell.length_a   1.000
_cell.length_b   1.000
_cell.length_c   1.000
_cell.angle_alpha   90.00
_cell.angle_beta   90.00
_cell.angle_gamma   90.00
#
_symmetry.space_group_name_H-M   'P 1'
#
loop_
_entity.id
_entity.type
_entity.pdbx_description
1 polymer ?
#
loop_
_entity_poly.entity_id
_entity_poly.type
_entity_poly.pdbx_seq_one_letter_code
_entity_poly.pdbx_strand_id
1 'polypeptide(L)'
;MVAEQLIFTVIAFTIFVYMFFRMIKNNDTSYVIILTLEAIGIALNFIEVLFNVKLNTLFIILKYLFAILIPIVVIIIEKRDITLFELINISKAKMCILFGDEKKAKEILFKLIDKNKESYKGHLLLAQIYEQEGGMRKAIDEYVQAIDLNKKDYESYYKVSKLLNDLDKKDEAAQMLNNLLNKKPDMLEASELLGDILIEKEMFKEAVNVYQEALKYTPINYELYYNLGIAYTMLNDFQNAKMSYEKAAQLNSLSYNSKYSLAQIALIYKDLEEAEKRFLEAIEDEELSAEGYFELAKIYLIKRDKDTAIKYINTAIDIDSKNIVEKVKNEALFIPIMTKISIPFNLE
;
A
#
# COMPACT_ATOMS: atom_id res chain seq x y z
N MET A 1 42.10 -38.70 5.09
CA MET A 1 41.39 -38.61 6.40
C MET A 1 42.09 -37.70 7.38
N VAL A 2 43.31 -38.00 7.88
CA VAL A 2 44.01 -37.12 8.84
C VAL A 2 44.29 -35.70 8.33
N ALA A 3 44.72 -35.57 7.07
CA ALA A 3 44.98 -34.24 6.46
C ALA A 3 43.69 -33.39 6.32
N GLU A 4 42.56 -33.97 5.96
CA GLU A 4 41.26 -33.28 5.83
C GLU A 4 40.76 -32.79 7.20
N GLN A 5 40.90 -33.64 8.23
CA GLN A 5 40.54 -33.31 9.59
C GLN A 5 41.41 -32.22 10.18
N LEU A 6 42.70 -32.19 9.85
CA LEU A 6 43.62 -31.11 10.23
C LEU A 6 43.26 -29.78 9.59
N ILE A 7 42.99 -29.81 8.27
CA ILE A 7 42.55 -28.64 7.52
C ILE A 7 41.24 -28.08 8.12
N PHE A 8 40.26 -28.96 8.38
CA PHE A 8 38.99 -28.59 9.03
C PHE A 8 39.25 -27.91 10.38
N THR A 9 40.11 -28.50 11.24
CA THR A 9 40.41 -27.92 12.56
C THR A 9 41.01 -26.52 12.44
N VAL A 10 41.95 -26.33 11.54
CA VAL A 10 42.59 -25.01 11.33
C VAL A 10 41.57 -23.97 10.88
N ILE A 11 40.72 -24.31 9.92
CA ILE A 11 39.69 -23.40 9.41
C ILE A 11 38.68 -23.06 10.53
N ALA A 12 38.12 -24.08 11.17
CA ALA A 12 37.12 -23.89 12.24
C ALA A 12 37.67 -23.09 13.41
N PHE A 13 38.90 -23.37 13.86
CA PHE A 13 39.53 -22.62 14.93
C PHE A 13 39.84 -21.17 14.55
N THR A 14 40.21 -20.90 13.30
CA THR A 14 40.43 -19.53 12.82
C THR A 14 39.12 -18.74 12.85
N ILE A 15 38.04 -19.34 12.41
CA ILE A 15 36.71 -18.73 12.43
C ILE A 15 36.29 -18.46 13.90
N PHE A 16 36.45 -19.46 14.80
CA PHE A 16 36.15 -19.34 16.21
C PHE A 16 36.87 -18.16 16.88
N VAL A 17 38.17 -18.03 16.66
CA VAL A 17 38.98 -16.91 17.18
C VAL A 17 38.49 -15.57 16.61
N TYR A 18 38.20 -15.52 15.33
CA TYR A 18 37.62 -14.30 14.72
C TYR A 18 36.28 -13.91 15.38
N MET A 19 35.36 -14.86 15.53
CA MET A 19 34.04 -14.63 16.14
C MET A 19 34.15 -14.23 17.62
N PHE A 20 35.10 -14.82 18.36
CA PHE A 20 35.38 -14.47 19.72
C PHE A 20 35.88 -13.02 19.89
N PHE A 21 36.81 -12.58 19.02
CA PHE A 21 37.26 -11.20 19.03
C PHE A 21 36.15 -10.22 18.62
N ARG A 22 35.28 -10.62 17.70
CA ARG A 22 34.09 -9.81 17.32
C ARG A 22 33.13 -9.66 18.48
N MET A 23 32.85 -10.72 19.22
CA MET A 23 32.03 -10.71 20.44
C MET A 23 32.57 -9.64 21.45
N ILE A 24 33.86 -9.68 21.74
CA ILE A 24 34.48 -8.72 22.66
C ILE A 24 34.39 -7.29 22.10
N LYS A 25 34.78 -7.08 20.86
CA LYS A 25 34.79 -5.76 20.22
C LYS A 25 33.42 -5.10 20.19
N ASN A 26 32.38 -5.88 19.87
CA ASN A 26 31.02 -5.37 19.73
C ASN A 26 30.22 -5.40 21.04
N ASN A 27 30.80 -5.95 22.14
CA ASN A 27 30.12 -6.20 23.41
C ASN A 27 28.76 -6.91 23.23
N ASP A 28 28.72 -7.91 22.32
CA ASP A 28 27.50 -8.59 21.90
C ASP A 28 27.49 -10.05 22.37
N THR A 29 26.72 -10.31 23.43
CA THR A 29 26.59 -11.65 24.01
C THR A 29 25.85 -12.65 23.12
N SER A 30 25.21 -12.22 22.03
CA SER A 30 24.54 -13.12 21.09
C SER A 30 25.52 -14.07 20.39
N TYR A 31 26.79 -13.66 20.28
CA TYR A 31 27.85 -14.52 19.76
C TYR A 31 28.12 -15.77 20.60
N VAL A 32 27.77 -15.76 21.89
CA VAL A 32 27.96 -16.92 22.78
C VAL A 32 27.27 -18.16 22.22
N ILE A 33 26.07 -18.00 21.63
CA ILE A 33 25.32 -19.12 21.02
C ILE A 33 26.10 -19.67 19.85
N ILE A 34 26.63 -18.81 18.98
CA ILE A 34 27.38 -19.22 17.78
C ILE A 34 28.69 -19.91 18.19
N LEU A 35 29.43 -19.31 19.14
CA LEU A 35 30.68 -19.90 19.66
C LEU A 35 30.43 -21.24 20.31
N THR A 36 29.30 -21.43 21.01
CA THR A 36 28.92 -22.71 21.59
C THR A 36 28.67 -23.78 20.51
N LEU A 37 27.91 -23.43 19.48
CA LEU A 37 27.66 -24.34 18.36
C LEU A 37 28.95 -24.69 17.61
N GLU A 38 29.82 -23.72 17.42
CA GLU A 38 31.12 -23.89 16.78
C GLU A 38 32.03 -24.79 17.58
N ALA A 39 32.07 -24.61 18.91
CA ALA A 39 32.78 -25.48 19.82
C ALA A 39 32.27 -26.94 19.76
N ILE A 40 30.96 -27.15 19.66
CA ILE A 40 30.37 -28.49 19.45
C ILE A 40 30.88 -29.09 18.15
N GLY A 41 30.88 -28.33 17.06
CA GLY A 41 31.36 -28.79 15.74
C GLY A 41 32.86 -29.18 15.78
N ILE A 42 33.67 -28.38 16.45
CA ILE A 42 35.10 -28.67 16.68
C ILE A 42 35.27 -29.92 17.53
N ALA A 43 34.50 -30.07 18.62
CA ALA A 43 34.54 -31.25 19.49
C ALA A 43 34.20 -32.54 18.72
N LEU A 44 33.21 -32.52 17.86
CA LEU A 44 32.87 -33.67 16.98
C LEU A 44 34.06 -34.09 16.11
N ASN A 45 34.81 -33.10 15.59
CA ASN A 45 36.02 -33.42 14.80
C ASN A 45 37.12 -34.02 15.68
N PHE A 46 37.31 -33.52 16.91
CA PHE A 46 38.27 -34.11 17.85
C PHE A 46 37.94 -35.54 18.24
N ILE A 47 36.66 -35.89 18.42
CA ILE A 47 36.20 -37.25 18.68
C ILE A 47 36.57 -38.17 17.52
N GLU A 48 36.36 -37.75 16.30
CA GLU A 48 36.69 -38.49 15.10
C GLU A 48 38.20 -38.76 15.01
N VAL A 49 39.02 -37.77 15.35
CA VAL A 49 40.49 -37.90 15.30
C VAL A 49 41.04 -38.75 16.46
N LEU A 50 40.64 -38.48 17.70
CA LEU A 50 41.18 -39.11 18.91
C LEU A 50 40.80 -40.58 18.99
N PHE A 51 39.58 -40.90 18.67
CA PHE A 51 39.07 -42.30 18.79
C PHE A 51 39.12 -43.08 17.47
N ASN A 52 39.59 -42.45 16.40
CA ASN A 52 39.67 -43.04 15.06
C ASN A 52 38.33 -43.67 14.62
N VAL A 53 37.22 -43.02 15.02
CA VAL A 53 35.84 -43.47 14.74
C VAL A 53 35.27 -42.66 13.59
N LYS A 54 34.67 -43.32 12.60
CA LYS A 54 33.88 -42.61 11.56
C LYS A 54 32.55 -42.20 12.15
N LEU A 55 32.29 -40.90 12.14
CA LEU A 55 30.97 -40.36 12.49
C LEU A 55 29.93 -40.78 11.44
N ASN A 56 28.69 -41.01 11.88
CA ASN A 56 27.59 -41.20 10.93
C ASN A 56 27.28 -39.92 10.17
N THR A 57 26.54 -40.03 9.08
CA THR A 57 26.24 -38.95 8.14
C THR A 57 25.61 -37.71 8.87
N LEU A 58 24.75 -37.92 9.86
CA LEU A 58 24.13 -36.86 10.61
C LEU A 58 25.16 -36.03 11.37
N PHE A 59 26.08 -36.66 12.11
CA PHE A 59 27.12 -35.96 12.86
C PHE A 59 28.14 -35.27 11.96
N ILE A 60 28.41 -35.84 10.77
CA ILE A 60 29.24 -35.15 9.77
C ILE A 60 28.56 -33.86 9.31
N ILE A 61 27.26 -33.89 8.99
CA ILE A 61 26.49 -32.70 8.61
C ILE A 61 26.52 -31.68 9.74
N LEU A 62 26.24 -32.06 10.97
CA LEU A 62 26.26 -31.17 12.13
C LEU A 62 27.63 -30.55 12.38
N LYS A 63 28.71 -31.30 12.20
CA LYS A 63 30.08 -30.83 12.34
C LYS A 63 30.35 -29.65 11.37
N TYR A 64 30.08 -29.82 10.08
CA TYR A 64 30.30 -28.77 9.08
C TYR A 64 29.31 -27.61 9.22
N LEU A 65 28.06 -27.91 9.55
CA LEU A 65 27.02 -26.90 9.77
C LEU A 65 27.40 -25.94 10.91
N PHE A 66 27.80 -26.49 12.06
CA PHE A 66 28.07 -25.69 13.25
C PHE A 66 29.42 -24.98 13.21
N ALA A 67 30.48 -25.68 12.78
CA ALA A 67 31.81 -25.12 12.84
C ALA A 67 32.21 -24.23 11.65
N ILE A 68 31.50 -24.33 10.54
CA ILE A 68 31.86 -23.60 9.30
C ILE A 68 30.68 -22.80 8.72
N LEU A 69 29.57 -23.49 8.41
CA LEU A 69 28.49 -22.86 7.62
C LEU A 69 27.79 -21.74 8.39
N ILE A 70 27.35 -22.01 9.62
CA ILE A 70 26.64 -21.01 10.45
C ILE A 70 27.55 -19.80 10.72
N PRO A 71 28.81 -19.94 11.21
CA PRO A 71 29.70 -18.81 11.43
C PRO A 71 29.97 -17.99 10.15
N ILE A 72 30.21 -18.64 9.01
CA ILE A 72 30.41 -17.94 7.74
C ILE A 72 29.19 -17.13 7.34
N VAL A 73 27.98 -17.69 7.46
CA VAL A 73 26.73 -16.99 7.19
C VAL A 73 26.59 -15.76 8.09
N VAL A 74 26.92 -15.88 9.37
CA VAL A 74 26.91 -14.73 10.31
C VAL A 74 27.90 -13.66 9.87
N ILE A 75 29.13 -14.03 9.50
CA ILE A 75 30.14 -13.07 9.01
C ILE A 75 29.67 -12.36 7.73
N ILE A 76 29.00 -13.08 6.81
CA ILE A 76 28.45 -12.48 5.58
C ILE A 76 27.32 -11.48 5.89
N ILE A 77 26.44 -11.83 6.84
CA ILE A 77 25.34 -10.96 7.27
C ILE A 77 25.89 -9.68 7.91
N GLU A 78 26.92 -9.80 8.74
CA GLU A 78 27.57 -8.66 9.40
C GLU A 78 28.28 -7.71 8.43
N LYS A 79 28.79 -8.21 7.31
CA LYS A 79 29.34 -7.33 6.25
C LYS A 79 28.29 -6.40 5.64
N ARG A 80 27.02 -6.63 5.94
CA ARG A 80 25.87 -5.77 5.54
C ARG A 80 25.44 -4.80 6.65
N ASP A 81 26.31 -4.52 7.62
CA ASP A 81 26.07 -3.63 8.77
C ASP A 81 24.95 -4.07 9.73
N ILE A 82 24.54 -5.35 9.67
CA ILE A 82 23.54 -5.92 10.56
C ILE A 82 24.26 -6.78 11.62
N THR A 83 24.15 -6.39 12.91
CA THR A 83 24.75 -7.18 13.99
C THR A 83 23.95 -8.46 14.24
N LEU A 84 24.61 -9.50 14.77
CA LEU A 84 23.93 -10.75 15.15
C LEU A 84 22.84 -10.50 16.20
N PHE A 85 23.08 -9.58 17.13
CA PHE A 85 22.10 -9.14 18.12
C PHE A 85 20.82 -8.59 17.45
N GLU A 86 20.99 -7.72 16.47
CA GLU A 86 19.87 -7.15 15.71
C GLU A 86 19.09 -8.24 14.97
N LEU A 87 19.78 -9.12 14.24
CA LEU A 87 19.14 -10.21 13.49
C LEU A 87 18.29 -11.10 14.38
N ILE A 88 18.83 -11.52 15.56
CA ILE A 88 18.10 -12.37 16.51
C ILE A 88 16.88 -11.66 17.07
N ASN A 89 17.00 -10.39 17.48
CA ASN A 89 15.87 -9.67 18.07
C ASN A 89 14.80 -9.31 17.03
N ILE A 90 15.17 -8.96 15.81
CA ILE A 90 14.23 -8.80 14.70
C ILE A 90 13.47 -10.09 14.42
N SER A 91 14.17 -11.24 14.38
CA SER A 91 13.53 -12.54 14.17
C SER A 91 12.57 -12.91 15.32
N LYS A 92 12.97 -12.68 16.57
CA LYS A 92 12.11 -12.88 17.75
C LYS A 92 10.87 -11.97 17.71
N ALA A 93 11.05 -10.68 17.41
CA ALA A 93 9.94 -9.74 17.30
C ALA A 93 8.94 -10.15 16.21
N LYS A 94 9.43 -10.54 15.04
CA LYS A 94 8.58 -11.07 13.95
C LYS A 94 7.81 -12.33 14.36
N MET A 95 8.45 -13.23 15.11
CA MET A 95 7.76 -14.41 15.66
C MET A 95 6.65 -14.01 16.64
N CYS A 96 6.91 -13.06 17.54
CA CYS A 96 5.89 -12.55 18.45
C CYS A 96 4.71 -11.91 17.69
N ILE A 97 4.97 -11.11 16.66
CA ILE A 97 3.93 -10.52 15.79
C ILE A 97 3.11 -11.64 15.12
N LEU A 98 3.77 -12.66 14.56
CA LEU A 98 3.09 -13.79 13.90
C LEU A 98 2.15 -14.54 14.85
N PHE A 99 2.51 -14.64 16.15
CA PHE A 99 1.68 -15.28 17.18
C PHE A 99 0.73 -14.31 17.89
N GLY A 100 0.62 -13.05 17.47
CA GLY A 100 -0.29 -12.08 18.05
C GLY A 100 0.18 -11.49 19.38
N ASP A 101 1.43 -11.69 19.79
CA ASP A 101 2.01 -11.12 21.01
C ASP A 101 2.74 -9.80 20.73
N GLU A 102 1.97 -8.79 20.29
CA GLU A 102 2.49 -7.46 19.92
C GLU A 102 3.15 -6.75 21.11
N LYS A 103 2.65 -6.97 22.33
CA LYS A 103 3.23 -6.39 23.52
C LYS A 103 4.68 -6.85 23.72
N LYS A 104 4.91 -8.15 23.61
CA LYS A 104 6.26 -8.73 23.74
C LYS A 104 7.15 -8.35 22.55
N ALA A 105 6.58 -8.26 21.34
CA ALA A 105 7.30 -7.77 20.18
C ALA A 105 7.84 -6.35 20.42
N LYS A 106 7.00 -5.42 20.93
CA LYS A 106 7.42 -4.06 21.27
C LYS A 106 8.53 -4.04 22.34
N GLU A 107 8.42 -4.85 23.39
CA GLU A 107 9.46 -4.93 24.42
C GLU A 107 10.83 -5.34 23.84
N ILE A 108 10.82 -6.30 22.90
CA ILE A 108 12.04 -6.76 22.21
C ILE A 108 12.60 -5.64 21.33
N LEU A 109 11.73 -4.95 20.57
CA LEU A 109 12.13 -3.88 19.67
C LEU A 109 12.64 -2.66 20.42
N PHE A 110 12.04 -2.27 21.55
CA PHE A 110 12.55 -1.21 22.40
C PHE A 110 13.95 -1.52 22.94
N LYS A 111 14.19 -2.74 23.43
CA LYS A 111 15.53 -3.18 23.86
C LYS A 111 16.54 -3.19 22.72
N LEU A 112 16.09 -3.52 21.51
CA LEU A 112 16.94 -3.49 20.33
C LEU A 112 17.34 -2.05 19.99
N ILE A 113 16.35 -1.13 19.89
CA ILE A 113 16.56 0.28 19.54
C ILE A 113 17.37 1.02 20.61
N ASP A 114 17.14 0.72 21.89
CA ASP A 114 17.93 1.29 23.00
C ASP A 114 19.43 0.95 22.87
N LYS A 115 19.74 -0.30 22.48
CA LYS A 115 21.11 -0.76 22.26
C LYS A 115 21.69 -0.34 20.90
N ASN A 116 20.86 -0.27 19.87
CA ASN A 116 21.21 0.12 18.51
C ASN A 116 20.19 1.10 17.94
N LYS A 117 20.41 2.39 18.15
CA LYS A 117 19.54 3.47 17.68
C LYS A 117 19.46 3.57 16.15
N GLU A 118 20.41 2.98 15.43
CA GLU A 118 20.47 2.96 13.97
C GLU A 118 19.82 1.69 13.37
N SER A 119 19.01 0.97 14.17
CA SER A 119 18.29 -0.20 13.69
C SER A 119 17.10 0.17 12.81
N TYR A 120 17.35 0.34 11.52
CA TYR A 120 16.30 0.59 10.52
C TYR A 120 15.12 -0.39 10.63
N LYS A 121 15.42 -1.70 10.71
CA LYS A 121 14.36 -2.73 10.81
C LYS A 121 13.63 -2.70 12.15
N GLY A 122 14.29 -2.28 13.21
CA GLY A 122 13.69 -2.08 14.53
C GLY A 122 12.59 -1.02 14.48
N HIS A 123 12.93 0.16 13.97
CA HIS A 123 11.99 1.27 13.78
C HIS A 123 10.86 0.90 12.82
N LEU A 124 11.18 0.26 11.68
CA LEU A 124 10.18 -0.17 10.70
C LEU A 124 9.14 -1.12 11.30
N LEU A 125 9.56 -2.14 12.04
CA LEU A 125 8.63 -3.10 12.68
C LEU A 125 7.81 -2.44 13.80
N LEU A 126 8.40 -1.52 14.54
CA LEU A 126 7.69 -0.79 15.59
C LEU A 126 6.63 0.12 15.00
N ALA A 127 6.94 0.81 13.88
CA ALA A 127 6.00 1.60 13.12
C ALA A 127 4.80 0.77 12.64
N GLN A 128 5.06 -0.42 12.08
CA GLN A 128 4.01 -1.34 11.62
C GLN A 128 3.09 -1.79 12.77
N ILE A 129 3.65 -2.09 13.95
CA ILE A 129 2.84 -2.45 15.11
C ILE A 129 1.97 -1.26 15.54
N TYR A 130 2.52 -0.04 15.62
CA TYR A 130 1.72 1.13 15.96
C TYR A 130 0.64 1.45 14.93
N GLU A 131 0.91 1.25 13.64
CA GLU A 131 -0.10 1.40 12.57
C GLU A 131 -1.26 0.42 12.79
N GLN A 132 -0.97 -0.86 13.08
CA GLN A 132 -1.99 -1.89 13.34
C GLN A 132 -2.81 -1.60 14.62
N GLU A 133 -2.18 -1.03 15.65
CA GLU A 133 -2.86 -0.60 16.89
C GLU A 133 -3.66 0.71 16.73
N GLY A 134 -3.64 1.36 15.56
CA GLY A 134 -4.28 2.66 15.32
C GLY A 134 -3.52 3.85 15.91
N GLY A 135 -2.29 3.64 16.37
CA GLY A 135 -1.43 4.67 16.94
C GLY A 135 -0.72 5.53 15.89
N MET A 136 -1.49 6.19 15.01
CA MET A 136 -0.99 6.88 13.80
C MET A 136 0.21 7.80 14.07
N ARG A 137 0.16 8.64 15.10
CA ARG A 137 1.27 9.56 15.40
C ARG A 137 2.57 8.84 15.73
N LYS A 138 2.47 7.78 16.57
CA LYS A 138 3.65 6.97 16.93
C LYS A 138 4.18 6.20 15.73
N ALA A 139 3.29 5.69 14.87
CA ALA A 139 3.67 5.03 13.63
C ALA A 139 4.45 5.99 12.71
N ILE A 140 3.97 7.22 12.54
CA ILE A 140 4.67 8.26 11.77
C ILE A 140 6.06 8.52 12.33
N ASP A 141 6.19 8.72 13.65
CA ASP A 141 7.48 8.98 14.29
C ASP A 141 8.50 7.87 13.99
N GLU A 142 8.08 6.61 14.11
CA GLU A 142 8.95 5.46 13.88
C GLU A 142 9.25 5.23 12.38
N TYR A 143 8.28 5.46 11.49
CA TYR A 143 8.53 5.43 10.03
C TYR A 143 9.51 6.53 9.61
N VAL A 144 9.41 7.73 10.18
CA VAL A 144 10.35 8.83 9.89
C VAL A 144 11.76 8.45 10.34
N GLN A 145 11.93 7.83 11.53
CA GLN A 145 13.23 7.30 11.94
C GLN A 145 13.77 6.24 10.96
N ALA A 146 12.90 5.34 10.49
CA ALA A 146 13.29 4.35 9.48
C ALA A 146 13.72 5.01 8.16
N ILE A 147 13.00 6.03 7.70
CA ILE A 147 13.32 6.82 6.50
C ILE A 147 14.68 7.54 6.67
N ASP A 148 14.96 8.08 7.85
CA ASP A 148 16.21 8.77 8.14
C ASP A 148 17.42 7.82 8.03
N LEU A 149 17.24 6.58 8.47
CA LEU A 149 18.23 5.53 8.40
C LEU A 149 18.36 4.90 6.98
N ASN A 150 17.25 4.83 6.24
CA ASN A 150 17.22 4.31 4.88
C ASN A 150 16.41 5.20 3.94
N LYS A 151 17.07 6.19 3.34
CA LYS A 151 16.44 7.14 2.39
C LYS A 151 15.84 6.49 1.13
N LYS A 152 16.05 5.19 0.90
CA LYS A 152 15.48 4.42 -0.21
C LYS A 152 14.27 3.58 0.19
N ASP A 153 13.80 3.72 1.43
CA ASP A 153 12.58 3.06 1.88
C ASP A 153 11.34 3.83 1.40
N TYR A 154 11.07 3.74 0.12
CA TYR A 154 9.96 4.45 -0.53
C TYR A 154 8.59 4.03 0.02
N GLU A 155 8.47 2.78 0.50
CA GLU A 155 7.25 2.30 1.14
C GLU A 155 6.93 3.07 2.42
N SER A 156 7.93 3.31 3.27
CA SER A 156 7.75 4.11 4.49
C SER A 156 7.39 5.56 4.18
N TYR A 157 7.92 6.18 3.11
CA TYR A 157 7.48 7.50 2.67
C TYR A 157 5.99 7.51 2.34
N TYR A 158 5.52 6.52 1.59
CA TYR A 158 4.11 6.38 1.23
C TYR A 158 3.23 6.16 2.47
N LYS A 159 3.65 5.27 3.39
CA LYS A 159 2.94 5.00 4.65
C LYS A 159 2.78 6.27 5.51
N VAL A 160 3.86 7.04 5.68
CA VAL A 160 3.80 8.33 6.39
C VAL A 160 2.81 9.27 5.72
N SER A 161 2.87 9.39 4.39
CA SER A 161 1.96 10.27 3.64
C SER A 161 0.51 9.88 3.83
N LYS A 162 0.20 8.58 3.78
CA LYS A 162 -1.15 8.07 4.02
C LYS A 162 -1.64 8.38 5.44
N LEU A 163 -0.82 8.10 6.45
CA LEU A 163 -1.14 8.38 7.84
C LEU A 163 -1.31 9.89 8.11
N LEU A 164 -0.53 10.74 7.44
CA LEU A 164 -0.68 12.19 7.52
C LEU A 164 -2.01 12.64 6.89
N ASN A 165 -2.39 12.06 5.75
CA ASN A 165 -3.68 12.32 5.12
C ASN A 165 -4.85 11.89 6.02
N ASP A 166 -4.76 10.70 6.63
CA ASP A 166 -5.78 10.18 7.56
C ASP A 166 -5.92 11.07 8.83
N LEU A 167 -4.86 11.81 9.19
CA LEU A 167 -4.87 12.83 10.26
C LEU A 167 -5.31 14.24 9.78
N ASP A 168 -5.80 14.37 8.56
CA ASP A 168 -6.17 15.63 7.88
C ASP A 168 -5.01 16.62 7.72
N LYS A 169 -3.76 16.13 7.73
CA LYS A 169 -2.54 16.91 7.51
C LYS A 169 -2.13 16.88 6.03
N LYS A 170 -3.05 17.32 5.17
CA LYS A 170 -2.95 17.22 3.72
C LYS A 170 -1.72 17.91 3.13
N ASP A 171 -1.29 19.04 3.70
CA ASP A 171 -0.10 19.76 3.23
C ASP A 171 1.18 18.97 3.48
N GLU A 172 1.32 18.40 4.69
CA GLU A 172 2.47 17.57 5.06
C GLU A 172 2.49 16.29 4.21
N ALA A 173 1.32 15.67 3.98
CA ALA A 173 1.17 14.48 3.13
C ALA A 173 1.59 14.77 1.68
N ALA A 174 1.08 15.84 1.08
CA ALA A 174 1.41 16.24 -0.29
C ALA A 174 2.91 16.54 -0.45
N GLN A 175 3.52 17.22 0.53
CA GLN A 175 4.96 17.48 0.51
C GLN A 175 5.78 16.18 0.56
N MET A 176 5.38 15.23 1.40
CA MET A 176 6.05 13.93 1.52
C MET A 176 5.90 13.12 0.22
N LEU A 177 4.71 13.09 -0.40
CA LEU A 177 4.44 12.43 -1.67
C LEU A 177 5.24 13.06 -2.83
N ASN A 178 5.33 14.38 -2.91
CA ASN A 178 6.17 15.05 -3.90
C ASN A 178 7.64 14.65 -3.73
N ASN A 179 8.15 14.60 -2.49
CA ASN A 179 9.51 14.14 -2.21
C ASN A 179 9.71 12.67 -2.61
N LEU A 180 8.71 11.84 -2.42
CA LEU A 180 8.71 10.44 -2.83
C LEU A 180 8.76 10.32 -4.35
N LEU A 181 7.85 10.98 -5.07
CA LEU A 181 7.74 10.92 -6.53
C LEU A 181 8.96 11.52 -7.25
N ASN A 182 9.63 12.52 -6.65
CA ASN A 182 10.91 13.02 -7.16
C ASN A 182 12.02 11.95 -7.13
N LYS A 183 11.93 10.97 -6.22
CA LYS A 183 12.92 9.88 -6.09
C LYS A 183 12.48 8.62 -6.81
N LYS A 184 11.19 8.35 -6.83
CA LYS A 184 10.55 7.17 -7.43
C LYS A 184 9.28 7.58 -8.17
N PRO A 185 9.42 8.13 -9.39
CA PRO A 185 8.29 8.69 -10.14
C PRO A 185 7.32 7.63 -10.69
N ASP A 186 7.71 6.36 -10.69
CA ASP A 186 6.90 5.22 -11.13
C ASP A 186 6.03 4.60 -10.03
N MET A 187 5.94 5.25 -8.85
CA MET A 187 5.11 4.76 -7.76
C MET A 187 3.65 5.21 -7.94
N LEU A 188 2.85 4.32 -8.50
CA LEU A 188 1.46 4.58 -8.87
C LEU A 188 0.61 5.05 -7.68
N GLU A 189 0.64 4.31 -6.58
CA GLU A 189 -0.15 4.59 -5.38
C GLU A 189 0.16 5.96 -4.77
N ALA A 190 1.42 6.41 -4.90
CA ALA A 190 1.82 7.74 -4.45
C ALA A 190 1.26 8.85 -5.35
N SER A 191 1.21 8.60 -6.66
CA SER A 191 0.65 9.56 -7.63
C SER A 191 -0.87 9.68 -7.48
N GLU A 192 -1.56 8.57 -7.26
CA GLU A 192 -3.00 8.55 -7.00
C GLU A 192 -3.32 9.32 -5.72
N LEU A 193 -2.69 8.98 -4.60
CA LEU A 193 -2.93 9.66 -3.33
C LEU A 193 -2.59 11.17 -3.40
N LEU A 194 -1.51 11.56 -4.09
CA LEU A 194 -1.18 12.98 -4.26
C LEU A 194 -2.23 13.70 -5.11
N GLY A 195 -2.67 13.06 -6.20
CA GLY A 195 -3.70 13.61 -7.06
C GLY A 195 -5.02 13.81 -6.32
N ASP A 196 -5.44 12.84 -5.52
CA ASP A 196 -6.66 12.92 -4.71
C ASP A 196 -6.58 14.06 -3.69
N ILE A 197 -5.46 14.18 -2.96
CA ILE A 197 -5.22 15.31 -2.04
C ILE A 197 -5.28 16.64 -2.77
N LEU A 198 -4.72 16.73 -3.97
CA LEU A 198 -4.74 17.96 -4.77
C LEU A 198 -6.15 18.32 -5.25
N ILE A 199 -6.97 17.32 -5.64
CA ILE A 199 -8.38 17.51 -5.99
C ILE A 199 -9.16 18.04 -4.78
N GLU A 200 -9.00 17.42 -3.60
CA GLU A 200 -9.66 17.89 -2.38
C GLU A 200 -9.25 19.30 -1.95
N LYS A 201 -8.03 19.72 -2.32
CA LYS A 201 -7.52 21.09 -2.10
C LYS A 201 -7.86 22.04 -3.25
N GLU A 202 -8.67 21.66 -4.20
CA GLU A 202 -9.03 22.43 -5.38
C GLU A 202 -7.82 22.83 -6.26
N MET A 203 -6.68 22.15 -6.11
CA MET A 203 -5.45 22.37 -6.90
C MET A 203 -5.49 21.51 -8.18
N PHE A 204 -6.52 21.73 -8.98
CA PHE A 204 -6.84 20.83 -10.11
C PHE A 204 -5.76 20.80 -11.21
N LYS A 205 -5.06 21.91 -11.46
CA LYS A 205 -3.98 21.98 -12.46
C LYS A 205 -2.79 21.12 -12.04
N GLU A 206 -2.46 21.16 -10.77
CA GLU A 206 -1.40 20.34 -10.18
C GLU A 206 -1.77 18.86 -10.20
N ALA A 207 -3.03 18.52 -9.91
CA ALA A 207 -3.52 17.14 -10.03
C ALA A 207 -3.39 16.61 -11.46
N VAL A 208 -3.78 17.41 -12.48
CA VAL A 208 -3.58 17.07 -13.90
C VAL A 208 -2.12 16.74 -14.18
N ASN A 209 -1.18 17.58 -13.70
CA ASN A 209 0.23 17.35 -13.93
C ASN A 209 0.72 16.04 -13.29
N VAL A 210 0.28 15.75 -12.06
CA VAL A 210 0.65 14.52 -11.34
C VAL A 210 0.16 13.29 -12.09
N TYR A 211 -1.11 13.26 -12.52
CA TYR A 211 -1.67 12.13 -13.27
C TYR A 211 -1.02 11.97 -14.65
N GLN A 212 -0.74 13.06 -15.36
CA GLN A 212 -0.04 12.99 -16.63
C GLN A 212 1.40 12.46 -16.50
N GLU A 213 2.12 12.86 -15.45
CA GLU A 213 3.45 12.30 -15.17
C GLU A 213 3.36 10.80 -14.86
N ALA A 214 2.41 10.37 -14.02
CA ALA A 214 2.21 8.96 -13.70
C ALA A 214 1.90 8.12 -14.95
N LEU A 215 1.09 8.64 -15.89
CA LEU A 215 0.74 7.97 -17.14
C LEU A 215 1.95 7.75 -18.07
N LYS A 216 3.07 8.46 -17.91
CA LYS A 216 4.30 8.17 -18.67
C LYS A 216 4.92 6.83 -18.26
N TYR A 217 4.70 6.39 -17.01
CA TYR A 217 5.22 5.14 -16.47
C TYR A 217 4.19 4.02 -16.55
N THR A 218 2.90 4.34 -16.45
CA THR A 218 1.77 3.38 -16.48
C THR A 218 0.72 3.78 -17.53
N PRO A 219 1.05 3.73 -18.83
CA PRO A 219 0.18 4.25 -19.90
C PRO A 219 -1.10 3.42 -20.13
N ILE A 220 -1.23 2.26 -19.48
CA ILE A 220 -2.40 1.35 -19.62
C ILE A 220 -3.13 1.25 -18.27
N ASN A 221 -3.25 2.37 -17.56
CA ASN A 221 -3.99 2.42 -16.28
C ASN A 221 -5.29 3.22 -16.48
N TYR A 222 -6.45 2.55 -16.37
CA TYR A 222 -7.75 3.19 -16.57
C TYR A 222 -8.12 4.13 -15.42
N GLU A 223 -7.69 3.85 -14.19
CA GLU A 223 -7.98 4.66 -13.00
C GLU A 223 -7.31 6.02 -13.11
N LEU A 224 -6.04 6.08 -13.54
CA LEU A 224 -5.36 7.35 -13.79
C LEU A 224 -6.05 8.19 -14.88
N TYR A 225 -6.53 7.58 -15.96
CA TYR A 225 -7.29 8.30 -16.97
C TYR A 225 -8.64 8.78 -16.43
N TYR A 226 -9.30 7.99 -15.60
CA TYR A 226 -10.55 8.40 -14.95
C TYR A 226 -10.31 9.59 -14.02
N ASN A 227 -9.29 9.52 -13.13
CA ASN A 227 -8.94 10.61 -12.21
C ASN A 227 -8.48 11.87 -12.95
N LEU A 228 -7.74 11.71 -14.04
CA LEU A 228 -7.40 12.82 -14.96
C LEU A 228 -8.65 13.46 -15.57
N GLY A 229 -9.65 12.67 -15.93
CA GLY A 229 -10.94 13.14 -16.39
C GLY A 229 -11.67 13.97 -15.33
N ILE A 230 -11.65 13.52 -14.07
CA ILE A 230 -12.20 14.29 -12.92
C ILE A 230 -11.49 15.64 -12.80
N ALA A 231 -10.15 15.65 -12.78
CA ALA A 231 -9.37 16.88 -12.67
C ALA A 231 -9.68 17.89 -13.78
N TYR A 232 -9.81 17.43 -15.02
CA TYR A 232 -10.22 18.28 -16.13
C TYR A 232 -11.67 18.77 -16.03
N THR A 233 -12.58 17.92 -15.51
CA THR A 233 -13.97 18.33 -15.27
C THR A 233 -14.04 19.48 -14.27
N MET A 234 -13.27 19.41 -13.19
CA MET A 234 -13.17 20.45 -12.17
C MET A 234 -12.56 21.76 -12.72
N LEU A 235 -11.71 21.66 -13.74
CA LEU A 235 -11.19 22.81 -14.48
C LEU A 235 -12.18 23.37 -15.54
N ASN A 236 -13.34 22.76 -15.73
CA ASN A 236 -14.28 22.98 -16.82
C ASN A 236 -13.66 22.75 -18.23
N ASP A 237 -12.58 21.99 -18.29
CA ASP A 237 -11.98 21.55 -19.56
C ASP A 237 -12.65 20.25 -20.03
N PHE A 238 -13.91 20.38 -20.46
CA PHE A 238 -14.75 19.24 -20.83
C PHE A 238 -14.23 18.47 -22.04
N GLN A 239 -13.42 19.10 -22.89
CA GLN A 239 -12.83 18.43 -24.05
C GLN A 239 -11.78 17.40 -23.60
N ASN A 240 -10.83 17.81 -22.77
CA ASN A 240 -9.80 16.92 -22.23
C ASN A 240 -10.40 15.93 -21.23
N ALA A 241 -11.42 16.31 -20.46
CA ALA A 241 -12.17 15.40 -19.60
C ALA A 241 -12.79 14.26 -20.41
N LYS A 242 -13.51 14.58 -21.50
CA LYS A 242 -14.11 13.60 -22.39
C LYS A 242 -13.08 12.61 -22.94
N MET A 243 -11.96 13.11 -23.47
CA MET A 243 -10.88 12.27 -23.99
C MET A 243 -10.32 11.32 -22.92
N SER A 244 -10.17 11.81 -21.70
CA SER A 244 -9.65 11.02 -20.57
C SER A 244 -10.63 9.93 -20.17
N TYR A 245 -11.91 10.23 -20.03
CA TYR A 245 -12.95 9.23 -19.71
C TYR A 245 -13.15 8.22 -20.84
N GLU A 246 -13.09 8.65 -22.11
CA GLU A 246 -13.14 7.73 -23.26
C GLU A 246 -11.97 6.74 -23.21
N LYS A 247 -10.77 7.22 -22.85
CA LYS A 247 -9.60 6.37 -22.72
C LYS A 247 -9.74 5.39 -21.56
N ALA A 248 -10.26 5.85 -20.43
CA ALA A 248 -10.56 4.99 -19.28
C ALA A 248 -11.57 3.88 -19.66
N ALA A 249 -12.65 4.24 -20.31
CA ALA A 249 -13.67 3.29 -20.78
C ALA A 249 -13.16 2.30 -21.86
N GLN A 250 -12.20 2.71 -22.70
CA GLN A 250 -11.54 1.82 -23.65
C GLN A 250 -10.65 0.78 -22.94
N LEU A 251 -9.93 1.20 -21.89
CA LEU A 251 -9.03 0.33 -21.14
C LEU A 251 -9.78 -0.63 -20.22
N ASN A 252 -10.91 -0.18 -19.67
CA ASN A 252 -11.80 -0.99 -18.87
C ASN A 252 -13.25 -0.77 -19.32
N SER A 253 -13.80 -1.71 -20.07
CA SER A 253 -15.18 -1.66 -20.60
C SER A 253 -16.25 -1.69 -19.49
N LEU A 254 -15.89 -2.15 -18.28
CA LEU A 254 -16.74 -2.15 -17.09
C LEU A 254 -16.56 -0.88 -16.24
N SER A 255 -15.86 0.15 -16.75
CA SER A 255 -15.75 1.43 -16.05
C SER A 255 -17.07 2.22 -16.19
N TYR A 256 -18.09 1.82 -15.44
CA TYR A 256 -19.41 2.47 -15.44
C TYR A 256 -19.35 3.93 -15.02
N ASN A 257 -18.47 4.26 -14.04
CA ASN A 257 -18.19 5.64 -13.62
C ASN A 257 -17.73 6.52 -14.80
N SER A 258 -16.85 6.01 -15.67
CA SER A 258 -16.42 6.74 -16.87
C SER A 258 -17.57 6.98 -17.86
N LYS A 259 -18.45 5.98 -18.03
CA LYS A 259 -19.63 6.09 -18.89
C LYS A 259 -20.62 7.12 -18.34
N TYR A 260 -20.85 7.10 -17.02
CA TYR A 260 -21.69 8.09 -16.33
C TYR A 260 -21.14 9.51 -16.49
N SER A 261 -19.83 9.71 -16.29
CA SER A 261 -19.17 11.00 -16.47
C SER A 261 -19.23 11.50 -17.93
N LEU A 262 -19.09 10.59 -18.91
CA LEU A 262 -19.28 10.92 -20.32
C LEU A 262 -20.71 11.35 -20.62
N ALA A 263 -21.72 10.72 -20.02
CA ALA A 263 -23.11 11.13 -20.13
C ALA A 263 -23.34 12.53 -19.59
N GLN A 264 -22.76 12.87 -18.43
CA GLN A 264 -22.85 14.22 -17.87
C GLN A 264 -22.21 15.27 -18.79
N ILE A 265 -21.05 14.97 -19.39
CA ILE A 265 -20.41 15.86 -20.36
C ILE A 265 -21.30 16.02 -21.61
N ALA A 266 -21.94 14.96 -22.09
CA ALA A 266 -22.88 15.04 -23.22
C ALA A 266 -24.07 15.96 -22.89
N LEU A 267 -24.59 15.94 -21.65
CA LEU A 267 -25.63 16.89 -21.20
C LEU A 267 -25.15 18.35 -21.24
N ILE A 268 -23.89 18.61 -20.83
CA ILE A 268 -23.31 19.97 -20.91
C ILE A 268 -23.28 20.46 -22.36
N TYR A 269 -22.96 19.60 -23.32
CA TYR A 269 -23.00 19.89 -24.73
C TYR A 269 -24.41 19.82 -25.37
N LYS A 270 -25.45 19.51 -24.57
CA LYS A 270 -26.84 19.31 -24.98
C LYS A 270 -27.04 18.18 -26.00
N ASP A 271 -26.12 17.23 -26.02
CA ASP A 271 -26.23 16.01 -26.82
C ASP A 271 -27.03 14.96 -26.03
N LEU A 272 -28.36 15.07 -26.13
CA LEU A 272 -29.28 14.21 -25.39
C LEU A 272 -29.26 12.74 -25.85
N GLU A 273 -28.85 12.48 -27.09
CA GLU A 273 -28.78 11.12 -27.65
C GLU A 273 -27.57 10.37 -27.08
N GLU A 274 -26.39 11.00 -27.10
CA GLU A 274 -25.20 10.42 -26.51
C GLU A 274 -25.34 10.31 -24.99
N ALA A 275 -25.93 11.32 -24.31
CA ALA A 275 -26.17 11.27 -22.86
C ALA A 275 -27.05 10.08 -22.49
N GLU A 276 -28.19 9.88 -23.18
CA GLU A 276 -29.09 8.77 -22.96
C GLU A 276 -28.36 7.42 -23.13
N LYS A 277 -27.67 7.26 -24.24
CA LYS A 277 -26.90 6.05 -24.53
C LYS A 277 -25.92 5.72 -23.39
N ARG A 278 -25.14 6.71 -22.95
CA ARG A 278 -24.13 6.51 -21.91
C ARG A 278 -24.73 6.25 -20.52
N PHE A 279 -25.85 6.90 -20.17
CA PHE A 279 -26.55 6.56 -18.93
C PHE A 279 -27.11 5.16 -18.96
N LEU A 280 -27.67 4.71 -20.10
CA LEU A 280 -28.14 3.33 -20.25
C LEU A 280 -27.02 2.30 -20.09
N GLU A 281 -25.81 2.63 -20.50
CA GLU A 281 -24.63 1.79 -20.26
C GLU A 281 -24.18 1.84 -18.77
N ALA A 282 -24.32 2.99 -18.10
CA ALA A 282 -23.88 3.18 -16.72
C ALA A 282 -24.80 2.53 -15.69
N ILE A 283 -26.12 2.45 -15.94
CA ILE A 283 -27.09 1.84 -15.05
C ILE A 283 -26.96 0.31 -14.91
N GLU A 284 -26.09 -0.32 -15.68
CA GLU A 284 -25.73 -1.73 -15.48
C GLU A 284 -24.98 -1.94 -14.16
N ASP A 285 -24.42 -0.89 -13.57
CA ASP A 285 -23.83 -0.88 -12.23
C ASP A 285 -24.89 -0.55 -11.18
N GLU A 286 -24.96 -1.37 -10.12
CA GLU A 286 -25.97 -1.23 -9.08
C GLU A 286 -25.86 0.10 -8.32
N GLU A 287 -24.62 0.58 -8.06
CA GLU A 287 -24.37 1.82 -7.32
C GLU A 287 -24.77 3.07 -8.12
N LEU A 288 -24.64 3.02 -9.45
CA LEU A 288 -24.97 4.11 -10.35
C LEU A 288 -26.41 4.06 -10.88
N SER A 289 -27.12 2.96 -10.67
CA SER A 289 -28.40 2.72 -11.32
C SER A 289 -29.47 3.73 -10.92
N ALA A 290 -29.64 4.03 -9.64
CA ALA A 290 -30.61 5.01 -9.17
C ALA A 290 -30.38 6.40 -9.75
N GLU A 291 -29.12 6.87 -9.72
CA GLU A 291 -28.73 8.16 -10.28
C GLU A 291 -28.87 8.19 -11.80
N GLY A 292 -28.47 7.13 -12.47
CA GLY A 292 -28.59 7.00 -13.92
C GLY A 292 -30.05 7.05 -14.36
N TYR A 293 -30.96 6.35 -13.68
CA TYR A 293 -32.41 6.43 -13.96
C TYR A 293 -32.99 7.82 -13.66
N PHE A 294 -32.52 8.50 -12.63
CA PHE A 294 -32.91 9.89 -12.36
C PHE A 294 -32.51 10.83 -13.51
N GLU A 295 -31.29 10.74 -14.00
CA GLU A 295 -30.79 11.54 -15.12
C GLU A 295 -31.52 11.19 -16.43
N LEU A 296 -31.80 9.90 -16.70
CA LEU A 296 -32.64 9.47 -17.83
C LEU A 296 -34.04 10.08 -17.76
N ALA A 297 -34.67 10.11 -16.58
CA ALA A 297 -35.97 10.77 -16.42
C ALA A 297 -35.92 12.27 -16.80
N LYS A 298 -34.86 12.98 -16.40
CA LYS A 298 -34.63 14.39 -16.81
C LYS A 298 -34.52 14.53 -18.32
N ILE A 299 -33.74 13.67 -18.98
CA ILE A 299 -33.59 13.66 -20.44
C ILE A 299 -34.94 13.51 -21.12
N TYR A 300 -35.78 12.56 -20.67
CA TYR A 300 -37.10 12.35 -21.28
C TYR A 300 -38.09 13.48 -21.00
N LEU A 301 -37.97 14.16 -19.83
CA LEU A 301 -38.74 15.42 -19.60
C LEU A 301 -38.32 16.52 -20.60
N ILE A 302 -37.03 16.67 -20.88
CA ILE A 302 -36.52 17.62 -21.87
C ILE A 302 -37.02 17.25 -23.26
N LYS A 303 -37.05 15.97 -23.63
CA LYS A 303 -37.61 15.41 -24.86
C LYS A 303 -39.16 15.51 -24.94
N ARG A 304 -39.83 15.95 -23.83
CA ARG A 304 -41.28 16.06 -23.65
C ARG A 304 -42.03 14.72 -23.64
N ASP A 305 -41.33 13.62 -23.43
CA ASP A 305 -41.91 12.29 -23.20
C ASP A 305 -42.11 12.06 -21.71
N LYS A 306 -43.26 12.49 -21.19
CA LYS A 306 -43.61 12.42 -19.79
C LYS A 306 -43.83 10.99 -19.30
N ASP A 307 -44.35 10.10 -20.14
CA ASP A 307 -44.70 8.74 -19.72
C ASP A 307 -43.42 7.92 -19.50
N THR A 308 -42.43 8.01 -20.38
CA THR A 308 -41.12 7.39 -20.19
C THR A 308 -40.37 8.01 -19.01
N ALA A 309 -40.47 9.32 -18.82
CA ALA A 309 -39.85 9.99 -17.67
C ALA A 309 -40.43 9.49 -16.33
N ILE A 310 -41.77 9.31 -16.24
CA ILE A 310 -42.42 8.75 -15.04
C ILE A 310 -41.97 7.32 -14.76
N LYS A 311 -41.79 6.51 -15.81
CA LYS A 311 -41.29 5.15 -15.64
C LYS A 311 -39.87 5.15 -15.06
N TYR A 312 -38.94 5.94 -15.61
CA TYR A 312 -37.57 5.98 -15.13
C TYR A 312 -37.45 6.55 -13.72
N ILE A 313 -38.21 7.62 -13.39
CA ILE A 313 -38.12 8.21 -12.05
C ILE A 313 -38.71 7.28 -10.98
N ASN A 314 -39.78 6.55 -11.29
CA ASN A 314 -40.30 5.55 -10.36
C ASN A 314 -39.31 4.41 -10.16
N THR A 315 -38.61 3.95 -11.21
CA THR A 315 -37.54 2.96 -11.08
C THR A 315 -36.41 3.49 -10.19
N ALA A 316 -35.99 4.73 -10.35
CA ALA A 316 -34.97 5.36 -9.50
C ALA A 316 -35.40 5.40 -8.02
N ILE A 317 -36.67 5.76 -7.75
CA ILE A 317 -37.24 5.79 -6.40
C ILE A 317 -37.34 4.40 -5.80
N ASP A 318 -37.68 3.38 -6.58
CA ASP A 318 -37.75 1.98 -6.11
C ASP A 318 -36.35 1.49 -5.67
N ILE A 319 -35.26 1.98 -6.27
CA ILE A 319 -33.88 1.61 -5.94
C ILE A 319 -33.39 2.40 -4.72
N ASP A 320 -33.49 3.73 -4.73
CA ASP A 320 -33.07 4.61 -3.63
C ASP A 320 -34.12 5.71 -3.37
N SER A 321 -35.16 5.33 -2.64
CA SER A 321 -36.31 6.21 -2.42
C SER A 321 -35.95 7.49 -1.66
N LYS A 322 -35.07 7.41 -0.65
CA LYS A 322 -34.76 8.55 0.22
C LYS A 322 -34.03 9.67 -0.55
N ASN A 323 -32.94 9.32 -1.21
CA ASN A 323 -32.12 10.31 -1.90
C ASN A 323 -32.81 10.82 -3.18
N ILE A 324 -33.45 9.93 -3.95
CA ILE A 324 -34.09 10.31 -5.21
C ILE A 324 -35.33 11.18 -4.96
N VAL A 325 -36.16 10.89 -3.96
CA VAL A 325 -37.33 11.74 -3.64
C VAL A 325 -36.89 13.15 -3.22
N GLU A 326 -35.82 13.28 -2.44
CA GLU A 326 -35.26 14.59 -2.09
C GLU A 326 -34.81 15.37 -3.32
N LYS A 327 -34.10 14.72 -4.25
CA LYS A 327 -33.68 15.33 -5.53
C LYS A 327 -34.88 15.74 -6.39
N VAL A 328 -35.89 14.88 -6.50
CA VAL A 328 -37.13 15.18 -7.27
C VAL A 328 -37.84 16.40 -6.71
N LYS A 329 -37.96 16.53 -5.36
CA LYS A 329 -38.59 17.68 -4.72
C LYS A 329 -37.83 19.01 -4.98
N ASN A 330 -36.52 18.94 -5.13
CA ASN A 330 -35.64 20.09 -5.34
C ASN A 330 -35.48 20.45 -6.82
N GLU A 331 -35.88 19.58 -7.75
CA GLU A 331 -35.68 19.79 -9.20
C GLU A 331 -36.96 20.27 -9.89
N ALA A 332 -37.01 21.53 -10.29
CA ALA A 332 -38.19 22.15 -10.90
C ALA A 332 -38.70 21.43 -12.15
N LEU A 333 -37.82 20.70 -12.84
CA LEU A 333 -38.15 19.95 -14.05
C LEU A 333 -39.23 18.88 -13.83
N PHE A 334 -39.35 18.33 -12.60
CA PHE A 334 -40.34 17.30 -12.25
C PHE A 334 -41.72 17.87 -11.86
N ILE A 335 -41.87 19.16 -11.62
CA ILE A 335 -43.16 19.78 -11.22
C ILE A 335 -44.32 19.32 -12.13
N PRO A 336 -44.20 19.29 -13.47
CA PRO A 336 -45.30 18.92 -14.35
C PRO A 336 -45.79 17.47 -14.25
N ILE A 337 -45.05 16.60 -13.59
CA ILE A 337 -45.37 15.17 -13.42
C ILE A 337 -45.41 14.73 -11.95
N MET A 338 -45.20 15.65 -11.00
CA MET A 338 -45.08 15.35 -9.56
C MET A 338 -46.25 14.50 -9.04
N THR A 339 -47.50 14.80 -9.45
CA THR A 339 -48.70 14.07 -9.02
C THR A 339 -48.82 12.64 -9.56
N LYS A 340 -47.94 12.28 -10.51
CA LYS A 340 -47.92 10.95 -11.14
C LYS A 340 -46.70 10.12 -10.69
N ILE A 341 -45.84 10.67 -9.88
CA ILE A 341 -44.66 9.99 -9.33
C ILE A 341 -45.11 9.21 -8.08
N SER A 342 -44.66 7.97 -7.98
CA SER A 342 -45.00 7.06 -6.86
C SER A 342 -44.07 7.37 -5.65
N ILE A 343 -44.33 8.47 -4.93
CA ILE A 343 -43.58 8.80 -3.72
C ILE A 343 -44.09 7.95 -2.55
N PRO A 344 -43.24 7.25 -1.81
CA PRO A 344 -43.64 6.49 -0.61
C PRO A 344 -44.22 7.43 0.45
N PHE A 345 -45.35 7.00 1.09
CA PHE A 345 -46.14 7.80 2.05
C PHE A 345 -45.32 8.35 3.24
N ASN A 346 -44.26 7.65 3.65
CA ASN A 346 -43.36 8.08 4.71
C ASN A 346 -42.33 9.14 4.27
N LEU A 347 -42.31 9.52 3.01
CA LEU A 347 -41.42 10.50 2.40
C LEU A 347 -42.16 11.67 1.73
N GLU A 348 -43.50 11.70 1.79
CA GLU A 348 -44.34 12.79 1.27
C GLU A 348 -44.16 14.14 2.07
#